data_905c7fb2dc6d5297a314ace7656d4ca0
#
_entry.id   905c7fb2dc6d5297a314ace7656d4ca0
#
_cell.length_a   1.000
_cell.length_b   1.000
_cell.length_c   1.000
_cell.angle_alpha   90.00
_cell.angle_beta   90.00
_cell.angle_gamma   90.00
#
_symmetry.space_group_name_H-M   'P 1'
#
loop_
_entity.id
_entity.type
_entity.pdbx_description
1 polymer ?
#
loop_
_entity_poly.entity_id
_entity_poly.type
_entity_poly.pdbx_seq_one_letter_code
_entity_poly.pdbx_strand_id
1 'polypeptide(L)'
;GIDNNESHLQDALSLGVIDVVATFENLENADIVIVSVPVDVAVTILPQILDMVGDKTIVFDVGSTKLPICEAVENHPKRRNFIATHPIAGTEFSGPSAAILGLFEDKANIICEVEKTALKLQEKALDLFRKLGMRIRYMDPKSHDKHIAYVSHLSHISSFMLGKTVIEKEKDERDIFDMAGSGFESTVRLAKSSPEMWTPI
;
A
#
# COMPACT_ATOMS: atom_id res chain seq x y z
N GLY A 1 -9.42 -5.07 13.04
CA GLY A 1 -9.31 -4.19 11.87
C GLY A 1 -10.11 -2.92 12.04
N ILE A 2 -9.68 -1.86 11.36
CA ILE A 2 -10.39 -0.56 11.30
C ILE A 2 -10.55 -0.22 9.81
N ASP A 3 -11.74 0.09 9.37
CA ASP A 3 -12.07 0.52 8.01
C ASP A 3 -13.27 1.47 8.07
N ASN A 4 -13.39 2.39 7.13
CA ASN A 4 -14.57 3.27 7.00
C ASN A 4 -15.72 2.62 6.23
N ASN A 5 -15.47 1.47 5.60
CA ASN A 5 -16.46 0.67 4.88
C ASN A 5 -16.88 -0.52 5.74
N GLU A 6 -18.09 -0.47 6.27
CA GLU A 6 -18.63 -1.52 7.13
C GLU A 6 -18.75 -2.88 6.42
N SER A 7 -19.03 -2.89 5.12
CA SER A 7 -19.05 -4.13 4.33
C SER A 7 -17.67 -4.79 4.30
N HIS A 8 -16.59 -4.02 4.14
CA HIS A 8 -15.23 -4.56 4.20
C HIS A 8 -14.90 -5.17 5.56
N LEU A 9 -15.38 -4.57 6.66
CA LEU A 9 -15.17 -5.12 8.01
C LEU A 9 -15.89 -6.46 8.19
N GLN A 10 -17.13 -6.57 7.71
CA GLN A 10 -17.89 -7.82 7.76
C GLN A 10 -17.27 -8.92 6.89
N ASP A 11 -16.86 -8.58 5.68
CA ASP A 11 -16.15 -9.50 4.79
C ASP A 11 -14.84 -9.98 5.40
N ALA A 12 -14.04 -9.06 5.97
CA ALA A 12 -12.77 -9.38 6.62
C ALA A 12 -12.94 -10.32 7.82
N LEU A 13 -13.99 -10.12 8.64
CA LEU A 13 -14.35 -11.02 9.73
C LEU A 13 -14.76 -12.40 9.20
N SER A 14 -15.64 -12.44 8.19
CA SER A 14 -16.16 -13.71 7.64
C SER A 14 -15.06 -14.56 6.98
N LEU A 15 -14.07 -13.90 6.39
CA LEU A 15 -12.92 -14.54 5.74
C LEU A 15 -11.77 -14.87 6.73
N GLY A 16 -11.90 -14.48 8.01
CA GLY A 16 -10.86 -14.67 9.01
C GLY A 16 -9.59 -13.84 8.75
N VAL A 17 -9.70 -12.73 8.01
CA VAL A 17 -8.62 -11.76 7.79
C VAL A 17 -8.39 -10.93 9.04
N ILE A 18 -9.45 -10.65 9.79
CA ILE A 18 -9.41 -10.00 11.09
C ILE A 18 -10.22 -10.82 12.13
N ASP A 19 -9.85 -10.71 13.41
CA ASP A 19 -10.56 -11.37 14.52
C ASP A 19 -11.63 -10.47 15.11
N VAL A 20 -11.44 -9.14 15.08
CA VAL A 20 -12.37 -8.16 15.66
C VAL A 20 -12.39 -6.87 14.86
N VAL A 21 -13.53 -6.20 14.84
CA VAL A 21 -13.66 -4.80 14.44
C VAL A 21 -13.21 -3.93 15.62
N ALA A 22 -12.34 -2.96 15.35
CA ALA A 22 -11.76 -2.07 16.34
C ALA A 22 -12.04 -0.62 15.99
N THR A 23 -11.80 0.27 16.95
CA THR A 23 -11.87 1.73 16.79
C THR A 23 -10.48 2.36 17.06
N PHE A 24 -10.34 3.65 16.80
CA PHE A 24 -9.09 4.34 17.02
C PHE A 24 -8.63 4.33 18.49
N GLU A 25 -9.56 4.27 19.46
CA GLU A 25 -9.24 4.17 20.90
C GLU A 25 -8.48 2.88 21.24
N ASN A 26 -8.59 1.84 20.42
CA ASN A 26 -7.86 0.60 20.64
C ASN A 26 -6.37 0.70 20.29
N LEU A 27 -5.95 1.74 19.57
CA LEU A 27 -4.56 1.93 19.12
C LEU A 27 -3.58 2.10 20.28
N GLU A 28 -4.00 2.65 21.41
CA GLU A 28 -3.15 2.86 22.60
C GLU A 28 -2.51 1.54 23.07
N ASN A 29 -3.24 0.45 22.98
CA ASN A 29 -2.82 -0.87 23.44
C ASN A 29 -2.30 -1.78 22.32
N ALA A 30 -2.20 -1.28 21.10
CA ALA A 30 -1.71 -2.06 19.99
C ALA A 30 -0.20 -2.27 20.08
N ASP A 31 0.26 -3.46 19.75
CA ASP A 31 1.68 -3.76 19.59
C ASP A 31 2.23 -3.28 18.25
N ILE A 32 1.44 -3.45 17.21
CA ILE A 32 1.76 -3.12 15.83
C ILE A 32 0.54 -2.48 15.19
N VAL A 33 0.74 -1.38 14.50
CA VAL A 33 -0.29 -0.73 13.68
C VAL A 33 0.19 -0.69 12.23
N ILE A 34 -0.64 -1.22 11.32
CA ILE A 34 -0.39 -1.24 9.89
C ILE A 34 -1.33 -0.23 9.22
N VAL A 35 -0.76 0.79 8.58
CA VAL A 35 -1.52 1.80 7.83
C VAL A 35 -1.60 1.37 6.37
N SER A 36 -2.74 0.79 5.99
CA SER A 36 -3.00 0.25 4.66
C SER A 36 -4.20 0.94 4.00
N VAL A 37 -4.06 2.22 3.76
CA VAL A 37 -5.06 3.10 3.13
C VAL A 37 -4.42 3.85 1.96
N PRO A 38 -5.19 4.50 1.07
CA PRO A 38 -4.64 5.36 0.01
C PRO A 38 -3.63 6.38 0.57
N VAL A 39 -2.62 6.72 -0.23
CA VAL A 39 -1.45 7.52 0.22
C VAL A 39 -1.88 8.90 0.77
N ASP A 40 -2.81 9.57 0.12
CA ASP A 40 -3.35 10.87 0.54
C ASP A 40 -4.06 10.77 1.90
N VAL A 41 -4.81 9.69 2.11
CA VAL A 41 -5.44 9.39 3.41
C VAL A 41 -4.37 9.09 4.45
N ALA A 42 -3.35 8.28 4.11
CA ALA A 42 -2.25 7.95 5.01
C ALA A 42 -1.51 9.20 5.50
N VAL A 43 -1.21 10.14 4.61
CA VAL A 43 -0.59 11.44 4.93
C VAL A 43 -1.40 12.22 5.99
N THR A 44 -2.73 12.12 5.90
CA THR A 44 -3.64 12.85 6.81
C THR A 44 -3.80 12.15 8.17
N ILE A 45 -3.94 10.80 8.17
CA ILE A 45 -4.29 10.08 9.39
C ILE A 45 -3.08 9.61 10.20
N LEU A 46 -1.91 9.46 9.57
CA LEU A 46 -0.72 8.93 10.25
C LEU A 46 -0.27 9.78 11.44
N PRO A 47 -0.23 11.12 11.37
CA PRO A 47 0.04 11.94 12.56
C PRO A 47 -0.94 11.68 13.69
N GLN A 48 -2.23 11.54 13.38
CA GLN A 48 -3.28 11.27 14.39
C GLN A 48 -3.11 9.88 15.02
N ILE A 49 -2.76 8.87 14.21
CA ILE A 49 -2.44 7.54 14.70
C ILE A 49 -1.25 7.59 15.66
N LEU A 50 -0.20 8.33 15.31
CA LEU A 50 0.97 8.49 16.17
C LEU A 50 0.65 9.18 17.50
N ASP A 51 -0.30 10.12 17.54
CA ASP A 51 -0.77 10.72 18.78
C ASP A 51 -1.42 9.69 19.72
N MET A 52 -2.14 8.72 19.16
CA MET A 52 -2.95 7.75 19.89
C MET A 52 -2.19 6.49 20.34
N VAL A 53 -1.13 6.09 19.65
CA VAL A 53 -0.42 4.85 19.97
C VAL A 53 0.44 4.98 21.24
N GLY A 54 0.67 3.85 21.90
CA GLY A 54 1.59 3.76 23.04
C GLY A 54 3.07 3.83 22.62
N ASP A 55 3.96 4.13 23.58
CA ASP A 55 5.42 4.28 23.32
C ASP A 55 6.10 2.99 22.79
N LYS A 56 5.49 1.83 23.03
CA LYS A 56 6.01 0.52 22.60
C LYS A 56 5.39 0.01 21.29
N THR A 57 4.45 0.77 20.74
CA THR A 57 3.77 0.45 19.48
C THR A 57 4.66 0.82 18.30
N ILE A 58 4.85 -0.12 17.38
CA ILE A 58 5.42 0.21 16.07
C ILE A 58 4.29 0.46 15.07
N VAL A 59 4.36 1.57 14.37
CA VAL A 59 3.48 1.92 13.27
C VAL A 59 4.26 1.81 11.97
N PHE A 60 3.70 1.17 10.95
CA PHE A 60 4.25 1.24 9.60
C PHE A 60 3.15 1.36 8.55
N ASP A 61 3.47 2.02 7.45
CA ASP A 61 2.61 2.10 6.28
C ASP A 61 3.02 1.08 5.22
N VAL A 62 2.12 0.83 4.28
CA VAL A 62 2.37 -0.02 3.11
C VAL A 62 2.11 0.73 1.80
N GLY A 63 2.10 2.04 1.84
CA GLY A 63 1.79 2.91 0.71
C GLY A 63 2.79 2.82 -0.43
N SER A 64 2.35 3.16 -1.65
CA SER A 64 3.15 3.04 -2.88
C SER A 64 4.16 4.16 -3.05
N THR A 65 3.98 5.33 -2.42
CA THR A 65 4.95 6.44 -2.38
C THR A 65 5.38 6.73 -0.96
N LYS A 66 6.60 7.21 -0.76
CA LYS A 66 7.21 7.36 0.58
C LYS A 66 7.45 8.80 0.99
N LEU A 67 7.84 9.65 0.05
CA LEU A 67 8.22 11.03 0.40
C LEU A 67 7.12 11.79 1.13
N PRO A 68 5.87 11.88 0.61
CA PRO A 68 4.83 12.64 1.30
C PRO A 68 4.45 12.06 2.66
N ILE A 69 4.52 10.73 2.82
CA ILE A 69 4.24 10.06 4.10
C ILE A 69 5.32 10.38 5.13
N CYS A 70 6.61 10.35 4.73
CA CYS A 70 7.73 10.69 5.60
C CYS A 70 7.68 12.16 6.03
N GLU A 71 7.38 13.07 5.09
CA GLU A 71 7.26 14.51 5.36
C GLU A 71 6.12 14.82 6.33
N ALA A 72 4.98 14.13 6.21
CA ALA A 72 3.82 14.32 7.08
C ALA A 72 4.12 14.10 8.57
N VAL A 73 5.13 13.28 8.88
CA VAL A 73 5.49 12.93 10.28
C VAL A 73 6.91 13.37 10.67
N GLU A 74 7.60 14.11 9.82
CA GLU A 74 9.01 14.49 10.01
C GLU A 74 9.28 15.09 11.40
N ASN A 75 8.43 16.01 11.83
CA ASN A 75 8.57 16.72 13.09
C ASN A 75 7.62 16.21 14.19
N HIS A 76 7.01 15.04 13.99
CA HIS A 76 6.07 14.52 14.98
C HIS A 76 6.79 14.04 16.23
N PRO A 77 6.31 14.35 17.47
CA PRO A 77 6.95 13.93 18.72
C PRO A 77 7.18 12.42 18.81
N LYS A 78 6.28 11.62 18.25
CA LYS A 78 6.39 10.15 18.18
C LYS A 78 6.89 9.66 16.81
N ARG A 79 7.66 10.47 16.03
CA ARG A 79 8.28 10.03 14.77
C ARG A 79 9.05 8.73 14.94
N ARG A 80 9.68 8.53 16.06
CA ARG A 80 10.44 7.32 16.38
C ARG A 80 9.62 6.03 16.49
N ASN A 81 8.29 6.13 16.55
CA ASN A 81 7.36 4.99 16.55
C ASN A 81 6.95 4.57 15.14
N PHE A 82 7.37 5.29 14.12
CA PHE A 82 7.02 5.03 12.73
C PHE A 82 8.19 4.54 11.91
N ILE A 83 7.94 3.53 11.05
CA ILE A 83 8.85 3.03 10.03
C ILE A 83 8.13 3.06 8.68
N ALA A 84 8.67 3.80 7.72
CA ALA A 84 8.09 3.91 6.39
C ALA A 84 8.44 2.68 5.56
N THR A 85 7.43 1.99 5.02
CA THR A 85 7.65 0.77 4.24
C THR A 85 6.84 0.74 2.94
N HIS A 86 7.33 -0.03 1.97
CA HIS A 86 6.59 -0.34 0.76
C HIS A 86 6.86 -1.80 0.37
N PRO A 87 5.97 -2.73 0.73
CA PRO A 87 5.98 -4.10 0.22
C PRO A 87 5.71 -4.07 -1.30
N ILE A 88 6.68 -4.54 -2.09
CA ILE A 88 6.50 -4.64 -3.55
C ILE A 88 5.72 -5.91 -3.87
N ALA A 89 4.47 -5.89 -3.46
CA ALA A 89 3.52 -6.99 -3.62
C ALA A 89 2.11 -6.42 -3.79
N GLY A 90 1.29 -7.06 -4.58
CA GLY A 90 -0.08 -6.64 -4.84
C GLY A 90 -0.61 -7.21 -6.13
N THR A 91 -1.90 -7.06 -6.31
CA THR A 91 -2.63 -7.43 -7.52
C THR A 91 -3.50 -6.26 -7.97
N GLU A 92 -4.18 -6.41 -9.10
CA GLU A 92 -5.19 -5.45 -9.58
C GLU A 92 -6.49 -5.47 -8.78
N PHE A 93 -6.64 -6.40 -7.84
CA PHE A 93 -7.83 -6.54 -6.98
C PHE A 93 -7.66 -5.80 -5.66
N SER A 94 -8.78 -5.44 -5.03
CA SER A 94 -8.82 -4.73 -3.76
C SER A 94 -9.87 -5.30 -2.81
N GLY A 95 -9.82 -4.88 -1.55
CA GLY A 95 -10.72 -5.33 -0.49
C GLY A 95 -10.35 -6.69 0.12
N PRO A 96 -11.05 -7.11 1.18
CA PRO A 96 -10.72 -8.32 1.95
C PRO A 96 -10.73 -9.61 1.13
N SER A 97 -11.62 -9.72 0.14
CA SER A 97 -11.72 -10.87 -0.76
C SER A 97 -10.52 -11.05 -1.69
N ALA A 98 -9.69 -10.02 -1.85
CA ALA A 98 -8.45 -10.07 -2.61
C ALA A 98 -7.25 -10.57 -1.77
N ALA A 99 -7.43 -10.90 -0.50
CA ALA A 99 -6.38 -11.40 0.36
C ALA A 99 -5.83 -12.75 -0.13
N ILE A 100 -4.51 -12.85 -0.23
CA ILE A 100 -3.81 -14.04 -0.72
C ILE A 100 -2.78 -14.48 0.32
N LEU A 101 -2.86 -15.74 0.76
CA LEU A 101 -1.84 -16.32 1.62
C LEU A 101 -0.51 -16.41 0.87
N GLY A 102 0.60 -16.11 1.57
CA GLY A 102 1.94 -16.16 1.00
C GLY A 102 2.26 -15.00 0.03
N LEU A 103 1.37 -13.99 -0.11
CA LEU A 103 1.58 -12.86 -1.03
C LEU A 103 2.95 -12.19 -0.88
N PHE A 104 3.49 -12.15 0.32
CA PHE A 104 4.73 -11.44 0.66
C PHE A 104 6.00 -12.30 0.57
N GLU A 105 5.88 -13.61 0.40
CA GLU A 105 7.03 -14.51 0.31
C GLU A 105 7.92 -14.12 -0.88
N ASP A 106 9.23 -13.98 -0.60
CA ASP A 106 10.25 -13.55 -1.56
C ASP A 106 10.01 -12.17 -2.21
N LYS A 107 9.07 -11.37 -1.70
CA LYS A 107 8.87 -10.00 -2.18
C LYS A 107 9.83 -9.04 -1.49
N ALA A 108 10.20 -7.98 -2.23
CA ALA A 108 10.97 -6.90 -1.63
C ALA A 108 10.07 -6.04 -0.74
N ASN A 109 10.57 -5.67 0.44
CA ASN A 109 10.01 -4.60 1.25
C ASN A 109 11.03 -3.45 1.31
N ILE A 110 10.69 -2.33 0.74
CA ILE A 110 11.55 -1.14 0.77
C ILE A 110 11.28 -0.39 2.07
N ILE A 111 12.32 -0.12 2.83
CA ILE A 111 12.26 0.63 4.08
C ILE A 111 12.98 1.96 3.90
N CYS A 112 12.28 3.05 4.22
CA CYS A 112 12.81 4.38 4.15
C CYS A 112 13.00 4.98 5.55
N GLU A 113 14.06 5.80 5.73
CA GLU A 113 14.35 6.55 6.96
C GLU A 113 14.36 5.68 8.24
N VAL A 114 14.87 4.46 8.13
CA VAL A 114 14.91 3.52 9.25
C VAL A 114 15.64 4.09 10.47
N GLU A 115 16.64 4.92 10.27
CA GLU A 115 17.42 5.59 11.32
C GLU A 115 16.60 6.52 12.20
N LYS A 116 15.45 7.02 11.71
CA LYS A 116 14.52 7.86 12.50
C LYS A 116 13.61 7.04 13.42
N THR A 117 13.58 5.71 13.27
CA THR A 117 12.77 4.81 14.10
C THR A 117 13.58 4.32 15.31
N ALA A 118 12.95 4.18 16.47
CA ALA A 118 13.62 3.65 17.67
C ALA A 118 14.09 2.20 17.44
N LEU A 119 15.33 1.90 17.80
CA LEU A 119 16.00 0.63 17.52
C LEU A 119 15.16 -0.61 17.90
N LYS A 120 14.59 -0.63 19.11
CA LYS A 120 13.74 -1.75 19.57
C LYS A 120 12.48 -1.93 18.71
N LEU A 121 11.94 -0.84 18.17
CA LEU A 121 10.77 -0.88 17.29
C LEU A 121 11.17 -1.30 15.87
N GLN A 122 12.36 -0.91 15.39
CA GLN A 122 12.94 -1.45 14.16
C GLN A 122 13.06 -2.98 14.23
N GLU A 123 13.66 -3.51 15.32
CA GLU A 123 13.82 -4.95 15.52
C GLU A 123 12.48 -5.68 15.46
N LYS A 124 11.44 -5.14 16.11
CA LYS A 124 10.08 -5.69 16.12
C LYS A 124 9.49 -5.75 14.70
N ALA A 125 9.60 -4.66 13.93
CA ALA A 125 9.10 -4.61 12.55
C ALA A 125 9.89 -5.55 11.63
N LEU A 126 11.22 -5.54 11.72
CA LEU A 126 12.07 -6.38 10.90
C LEU A 126 11.88 -7.89 11.18
N ASP A 127 11.59 -8.26 12.43
CA ASP A 127 11.26 -9.65 12.79
C ASP A 127 9.95 -10.08 12.10
N LEU A 128 8.93 -9.22 12.11
CA LEU A 128 7.68 -9.47 11.38
C LEU A 128 7.94 -9.65 9.88
N PHE A 129 8.69 -8.75 9.25
CA PHE A 129 8.96 -8.83 7.81
C PHE A 129 9.75 -10.09 7.43
N ARG A 130 10.71 -10.53 8.28
CA ARG A 130 11.42 -11.80 8.08
C ARG A 130 10.48 -13.00 8.20
N LYS A 131 9.56 -13.00 9.17
CA LYS A 131 8.56 -14.07 9.33
C LYS A 131 7.61 -14.16 8.13
N LEU A 132 7.33 -13.02 7.48
CA LEU A 132 6.58 -12.97 6.23
C LEU A 132 7.41 -13.38 4.99
N GLY A 133 8.66 -13.78 5.17
CA GLY A 133 9.54 -14.18 4.06
C GLY A 133 10.00 -13.04 3.16
N MET A 134 9.93 -11.80 3.62
CA MET A 134 10.24 -10.62 2.80
C MET A 134 11.75 -10.35 2.71
N ARG A 135 12.18 -9.83 1.57
CA ARG A 135 13.55 -9.35 1.34
C ARG A 135 13.65 -7.87 1.60
N ILE A 136 14.38 -7.48 2.65
CA ILE A 136 14.50 -6.07 3.05
C ILE A 136 15.49 -5.33 2.16
N ARG A 137 15.12 -4.10 1.76
CA ARG A 137 15.95 -3.13 1.06
C ARG A 137 15.77 -1.76 1.70
N TYR A 138 16.85 -1.00 1.83
CA TYR A 138 16.82 0.36 2.37
C TYR A 138 17.01 1.37 1.24
N MET A 139 16.26 2.46 1.28
CA MET A 139 16.33 3.52 0.27
C MET A 139 15.88 4.85 0.89
N ASP A 140 16.38 5.97 0.40
CA ASP A 140 15.80 7.26 0.78
C ASP A 140 14.43 7.48 0.09
N PRO A 141 13.49 8.22 0.71
CA PRO A 141 12.12 8.36 0.20
C PRO A 141 12.05 8.93 -1.21
N LYS A 142 12.86 9.93 -1.51
CA LYS A 142 12.87 10.61 -2.83
C LYS A 142 13.39 9.70 -3.93
N SER A 143 14.46 8.95 -3.66
CA SER A 143 14.99 7.95 -4.59
C SER A 143 13.99 6.81 -4.80
N HIS A 144 13.32 6.37 -3.72
CA HIS A 144 12.27 5.38 -3.81
C HIS A 144 11.18 5.82 -4.79
N ASP A 145 10.59 6.99 -4.56
CA ASP A 145 9.47 7.48 -5.37
C ASP A 145 9.86 7.70 -6.82
N LYS A 146 11.07 8.18 -7.07
CA LYS A 146 11.62 8.28 -8.42
C LYS A 146 11.76 6.93 -9.12
N HIS A 147 12.27 5.91 -8.42
CA HIS A 147 12.47 4.59 -9.02
C HIS A 147 11.14 3.86 -9.26
N ILE A 148 10.22 3.90 -8.30
CA ILE A 148 8.93 3.23 -8.44
C ILE A 148 8.09 3.87 -9.56
N ALA A 149 8.23 5.17 -9.80
CA ALA A 149 7.60 5.85 -10.92
C ALA A 149 7.97 5.21 -12.27
N TYR A 150 9.23 4.86 -12.46
CA TYR A 150 9.70 4.24 -13.71
C TYR A 150 9.30 2.78 -13.86
N VAL A 151 9.40 1.99 -12.78
CA VAL A 151 9.23 0.53 -12.89
C VAL A 151 7.80 0.05 -12.66
N SER A 152 6.94 0.91 -12.12
CA SER A 152 5.56 0.60 -11.80
C SER A 152 4.57 1.63 -12.36
N HIS A 153 4.65 2.90 -11.94
CA HIS A 153 3.62 3.88 -12.26
C HIS A 153 3.54 4.16 -13.76
N LEU A 154 4.67 4.26 -14.46
CA LEU A 154 4.69 4.44 -15.92
C LEU A 154 3.97 3.32 -16.65
N SER A 155 4.12 2.06 -16.19
CA SER A 155 3.43 0.91 -16.77
C SER A 155 1.91 1.02 -16.62
N HIS A 156 1.42 1.50 -15.45
CA HIS A 156 -0.01 1.73 -15.24
C HIS A 156 -0.55 2.85 -16.12
N ILE A 157 0.14 4.00 -16.18
CA ILE A 157 -0.25 5.12 -17.04
C ILE A 157 -0.32 4.67 -18.51
N SER A 158 0.68 3.92 -18.98
CA SER A 158 0.71 3.40 -20.35
C SER A 158 -0.47 2.45 -20.60
N SER A 159 -0.79 1.58 -19.65
CA SER A 159 -1.93 0.67 -19.71
C SER A 159 -3.26 1.41 -19.77
N PHE A 160 -3.46 2.43 -18.90
CA PHE A 160 -4.65 3.27 -18.90
C PHE A 160 -4.82 4.01 -20.22
N MET A 161 -3.75 4.63 -20.73
CA MET A 161 -3.81 5.38 -21.99
C MET A 161 -4.10 4.47 -23.19
N LEU A 162 -3.50 3.29 -23.23
CA LEU A 162 -3.78 2.31 -24.28
C LEU A 162 -5.23 1.83 -24.23
N GLY A 163 -5.71 1.42 -23.05
CA GLY A 163 -7.10 0.98 -22.87
C GLY A 163 -8.10 2.07 -23.25
N LYS A 164 -7.88 3.30 -22.77
CA LYS A 164 -8.72 4.45 -23.11
C LYS A 164 -8.76 4.69 -24.63
N THR A 165 -7.58 4.70 -25.29
CA THR A 165 -7.48 4.94 -26.73
C THR A 165 -8.29 3.92 -27.53
N VAL A 166 -8.19 2.63 -27.16
CA VAL A 166 -8.92 1.57 -27.89
C VAL A 166 -10.42 1.68 -27.64
N ILE A 167 -10.86 1.94 -26.39
CA ILE A 167 -12.28 2.13 -26.08
C ILE A 167 -12.88 3.33 -26.86
N GLU A 168 -12.12 4.43 -26.99
CA GLU A 168 -12.56 5.58 -27.76
C GLU A 168 -12.67 5.28 -29.24
N LYS A 169 -11.76 4.48 -29.79
CA LYS A 169 -11.77 4.06 -31.20
C LYS A 169 -12.87 3.06 -31.52
N GLU A 170 -13.17 2.12 -30.60
CA GLU A 170 -14.24 1.13 -30.77
C GLU A 170 -15.62 1.78 -31.01
N LYS A 171 -15.83 3.00 -30.55
CA LYS A 171 -17.06 3.76 -30.83
C LYS A 171 -17.26 4.02 -32.33
N ASP A 172 -16.18 4.16 -33.07
CA ASP A 172 -16.15 4.47 -34.48
C ASP A 172 -15.89 3.25 -35.37
N GLU A 173 -15.18 2.24 -34.81
CA GLU A 173 -14.70 1.04 -35.52
C GLU A 173 -15.02 -0.21 -34.70
N ARG A 174 -16.21 -0.76 -34.86
CA ARG A 174 -16.81 -1.81 -34.00
C ARG A 174 -16.04 -3.10 -33.85
N ASP A 175 -15.14 -3.44 -34.77
CA ASP A 175 -14.49 -4.74 -34.81
C ASP A 175 -13.10 -4.74 -34.13
N ILE A 176 -12.69 -3.65 -33.49
CA ILE A 176 -11.35 -3.53 -32.87
C ILE A 176 -11.14 -4.58 -31.78
N PHE A 177 -12.15 -4.84 -30.95
CA PHE A 177 -12.04 -5.82 -29.86
C PHE A 177 -11.98 -7.26 -30.36
N ASP A 178 -12.59 -7.57 -31.51
CA ASP A 178 -12.51 -8.88 -32.11
C ASP A 178 -11.08 -9.23 -32.59
N MET A 179 -10.26 -8.21 -32.83
CA MET A 179 -8.85 -8.31 -33.19
C MET A 179 -7.89 -8.25 -31.99
N ALA A 180 -8.42 -8.03 -30.76
CA ALA A 180 -7.61 -7.93 -29.56
C ALA A 180 -7.04 -9.28 -29.14
N GLY A 181 -5.75 -9.48 -29.39
CA GLY A 181 -5.03 -10.69 -29.00
C GLY A 181 -4.43 -10.60 -27.59
N SER A 182 -3.79 -11.69 -27.16
CA SER A 182 -3.17 -11.83 -25.83
C SER A 182 -2.15 -10.74 -25.48
N GLY A 183 -1.46 -10.18 -26.48
CA GLY A 183 -0.54 -9.05 -26.28
C GLY A 183 -1.25 -7.80 -25.81
N PHE A 184 -2.39 -7.46 -26.41
CA PHE A 184 -3.22 -6.34 -25.96
C PHE A 184 -3.76 -6.61 -24.55
N GLU A 185 -4.36 -7.78 -24.33
CA GLU A 185 -4.94 -8.17 -23.04
C GLU A 185 -3.93 -8.06 -21.89
N SER A 186 -2.72 -8.58 -22.09
CA SER A 186 -1.66 -8.51 -21.08
C SER A 186 -1.21 -7.08 -20.80
N THR A 187 -1.16 -6.22 -21.81
CA THR A 187 -0.73 -4.82 -21.67
C THR A 187 -1.77 -3.97 -20.98
N VAL A 188 -3.08 -4.17 -21.26
CA VAL A 188 -4.16 -3.39 -20.64
C VAL A 188 -4.64 -3.98 -19.31
N ARG A 189 -4.09 -5.09 -18.84
CA ARG A 189 -4.48 -5.74 -17.59
C ARG A 189 -4.47 -4.76 -16.41
N LEU A 190 -3.46 -3.90 -16.33
CA LEU A 190 -3.33 -2.90 -15.27
C LEU A 190 -4.39 -1.79 -15.34
N ALA A 191 -5.04 -1.59 -16.48
CA ALA A 191 -6.13 -0.61 -16.62
C ALA A 191 -7.41 -1.01 -15.87
N LYS A 192 -7.49 -2.23 -15.33
CA LYS A 192 -8.57 -2.70 -14.45
C LYS A 192 -8.41 -2.23 -13.00
N SER A 193 -7.28 -1.60 -12.65
CA SER A 193 -7.02 -1.09 -11.31
C SER A 193 -7.92 0.11 -10.95
N SER A 194 -8.20 0.27 -9.64
CA SER A 194 -9.06 1.36 -9.13
C SER A 194 -8.45 2.75 -9.37
N PRO A 195 -9.20 3.68 -9.98
CA PRO A 195 -8.76 5.07 -10.12
C PRO A 195 -8.50 5.76 -8.78
N GLU A 196 -9.30 5.46 -7.74
CA GLU A 196 -9.17 6.04 -6.41
C GLU A 196 -7.82 5.69 -5.77
N MET A 197 -7.33 4.49 -6.01
CA MET A 197 -6.02 4.04 -5.51
C MET A 197 -4.87 4.73 -6.26
N TRP A 198 -5.02 4.96 -7.58
CA TRP A 198 -3.93 5.45 -8.43
C TRP A 198 -3.84 6.97 -8.51
N THR A 199 -4.93 7.70 -8.28
CA THR A 199 -4.95 9.17 -8.35
C THR A 199 -4.00 9.84 -7.35
N PRO A 200 -3.80 9.33 -6.10
CA PRO A 200 -2.89 9.93 -5.12
C PRO A 200 -1.41 9.57 -5.31
N ILE A 201 -1.11 8.69 -6.24
CA ILE A 201 0.25 8.18 -6.52
C ILE A 201 0.92 8.98 -7.64
#